data_9b62e0f4c4376a8fc08d8e92c09be3ca
#
_entry.id   9b62e0f4c4376a8fc08d8e92c09be3ca
#
_cell.length_a   1.000
_cell.length_b   1.000
_cell.length_c   1.000
_cell.angle_alpha   90.00
_cell.angle_beta   90.00
_cell.angle_gamma   90.00
#
_symmetry.space_group_name_H-M   'P 1'
#
loop_
_entity.id
_entity.type
_entity.pdbx_description
1 polymer ?
#
loop_
_entity_poly.entity_id
_entity_poly.type
_entity_poly.pdbx_seq_one_letter_code
_entity_poly.pdbx_strand_id
1 'polypeptide(L)' 'KIICWCGKKALCNARFDESGHVIKEGEQVVLGANDKYIGLCRKHWKEGNLGPQ' A
#
# COMPACT_ATOMS: atom_id res chain seq x y z
N LYS A 1 -14.35 4.94 3.73
CA LYS A 1 -13.99 3.59 3.31
C LYS A 1 -12.81 3.64 2.36
N ILE A 2 -11.90 2.72 2.53
CA ILE A 2 -10.73 2.62 1.67
C ILE A 2 -10.95 1.51 0.67
N ILE A 3 -10.76 1.83 -0.59
CA ILE A 3 -10.98 0.90 -1.69
C ILE A 3 -9.68 0.77 -2.48
N CYS A 4 -9.31 -0.46 -2.80
CA CYS A 4 -8.17 -0.72 -3.67
C CYS A 4 -8.42 -0.11 -5.05
N TRP A 5 -7.35 0.23 -5.74
CA TRP A 5 -7.47 0.82 -7.09
C TRP A 5 -8.22 -0.09 -8.06
N CYS A 6 -8.27 -1.38 -7.80
CA CYS A 6 -8.98 -2.32 -8.65
C CYS A 6 -10.50 -2.38 -8.37
N GLY A 7 -10.96 -1.62 -7.38
CA GLY A 7 -12.37 -1.57 -7.02
C GLY A 7 -12.78 -2.51 -5.89
N LYS A 8 -11.87 -3.32 -5.40
CA LYS A 8 -12.14 -4.22 -4.29
C LYS A 8 -11.88 -3.53 -2.97
N LYS A 9 -12.50 -4.04 -1.91
CA LYS A 9 -12.28 -3.50 -0.58
C LYS A 9 -10.81 -3.63 -0.18
N ALA A 10 -10.24 -2.52 0.28
CA ALA A 10 -8.85 -2.52 0.71
C ALA A 10 -8.74 -3.11 2.11
N LEU A 11 -8.14 -4.28 2.21
CA LEU A 11 -7.95 -4.98 3.48
C LEU A 11 -6.56 -4.75 4.05
N CYS A 12 -5.64 -4.22 3.26
CA CYS A 12 -4.26 -4.01 3.67
C CYS A 12 -3.88 -2.55 3.45
N ASN A 13 -3.10 -2.03 4.38
CA ASN A 13 -2.56 -0.69 4.26
C ASN A 13 -1.11 -0.82 3.81
N ALA A 14 -0.81 -0.39 2.60
CA ALA A 14 0.51 -0.54 2.01
C ALA A 14 1.33 0.74 2.20
N ARG A 15 2.53 0.58 2.72
CA ARG A 15 3.49 1.66 2.81
C ARG A 15 4.44 1.55 1.63
N PHE A 16 4.72 2.64 0.95
CA PHE A 16 5.64 2.62 -0.16
C PHE A 16 6.55 3.85 -0.13
N ASP A 17 7.72 3.71 -0.76
CA ASP A 17 8.71 4.78 -0.82
C ASP A 17 8.49 5.65 -2.06
N GLU A 18 9.37 6.64 -2.22
CA GLU A 18 9.28 7.56 -3.35
C GLU A 18 9.50 6.86 -4.70
N SER A 19 10.17 5.72 -4.67
CA SER A 19 10.40 4.93 -5.89
C SER A 19 9.18 4.14 -6.30
N GLY A 20 8.18 4.05 -5.42
CA GLY A 20 6.96 3.29 -5.70
C GLY A 20 7.05 1.83 -5.31
N HIS A 21 8.00 1.47 -4.46
CA HIS A 21 8.15 0.10 -3.99
C HIS A 21 7.43 -0.08 -2.65
N VAL A 22 6.59 -1.09 -2.58
CA VAL A 22 5.88 -1.41 -1.35
C VAL A 22 6.86 -1.96 -0.33
N ILE A 23 6.81 -1.38 0.86
CA ILE A 23 7.66 -1.79 1.97
C ILE A 23 6.86 -2.73 2.86
N LYS A 24 7.28 -3.99 2.91
CA LYS A 24 6.58 -5.01 3.68
C LYS A 24 7.28 -5.36 4.99
N GLU A 25 8.45 -4.79 5.21
CA GLU A 25 9.21 -5.03 6.43
C GLU A 25 8.89 -3.98 7.48
N GLY A 26 8.92 -4.39 8.75
CA GLY A 26 8.66 -3.49 9.85
C GLY A 26 7.19 -3.12 9.96
N GLU A 27 6.93 -2.01 10.63
CA GLU A 27 5.57 -1.54 10.80
C GLU A 27 5.03 -0.96 9.50
N GLN A 28 3.76 -1.26 9.21
CA GLN A 28 3.12 -0.74 8.02
C GLN A 28 2.73 0.73 8.16
N VAL A 29 2.61 1.21 9.38
CA VAL A 29 2.34 2.62 9.64
C VAL A 29 3.38 3.13 10.62
N VAL A 30 4.17 4.12 10.18
CA VAL A 30 5.22 4.71 11.00
C VAL A 30 5.00 6.21 11.06
N LEU A 31 4.82 6.73 12.28
CA LEU A 31 4.61 8.16 12.48
C LEU A 31 5.93 8.90 12.22
N GLY A 32 5.83 10.00 11.50
CA GLY A 32 6.99 10.83 11.20
C GLY A 32 7.81 10.37 10.02
N ALA A 33 7.44 9.27 9.38
CA ALA A 33 8.13 8.80 8.19
C ALA A 33 7.66 9.61 6.96
N ASN A 34 8.54 9.70 5.98
CA ASN A 34 8.22 10.37 4.71
C ASN A 34 7.57 9.43 3.71
N ASP A 35 7.31 8.21 4.12
CA ASP A 35 6.71 7.22 3.25
C ASP A 35 5.23 7.52 3.00
N LYS A 36 4.75 7.06 1.87
CA LYS A 36 3.35 7.22 1.49
C LYS A 36 2.58 5.93 1.78
N TYR A 37 1.27 6.07 1.90
CA TYR A 37 0.41 4.93 2.23
C TYR A 37 -0.74 4.85 1.24
N ILE A 38 -1.14 3.63 0.92
CA ILE A 38 -2.27 3.39 0.03
C ILE A 38 -2.99 2.12 0.48
N GLY A 39 -4.31 2.13 0.38
CA GLY A 39 -5.10 0.94 0.66
C GLY A 39 -5.09 0.00 -0.53
N LEU A 40 -4.76 -1.25 -0.29
CA LEU A 40 -4.73 -2.28 -1.33
C LEU A 40 -5.50 -3.51 -0.86
N CYS A 41 -6.10 -4.22 -1.81
CA CYS A 41 -6.65 -5.52 -1.50
C CYS A 41 -5.49 -6.48 -1.23
N ARG A 42 -5.81 -7.60 -0.56
CA ARG A 42 -4.77 -8.53 -0.16
C ARG A 42 -3.91 -9.00 -1.35
N LYS A 43 -4.55 -9.25 -2.47
CA LYS A 43 -3.85 -9.72 -3.66
C LYS A 43 -2.81 -8.72 -4.13
N HIS A 44 -3.20 -7.46 -4.30
CA HIS A 44 -2.29 -6.43 -4.80
C HIS A 44 -1.23 -6.05 -3.79
N TRP A 45 -1.60 -6.07 -2.51
CA TRP A 45 -0.62 -5.84 -1.46
C TRP A 45 0.47 -6.91 -1.48
N LYS A 46 0.07 -8.18 -1.65
CA LYS A 46 1.00 -9.29 -1.69
C LYS A 46 1.92 -9.20 -2.91
N GLU A 47 1.39 -8.74 -4.03
CA GLU A 47 2.17 -8.54 -5.25
C GLU A 47 3.03 -7.28 -5.22
N GLY A 48 2.73 -6.36 -4.33
CA GLY A 48 3.36 -5.06 -4.32
C GLY A 48 2.90 -4.18 -5.46
N ASN A 49 1.68 -4.37 -5.95
CA ASN A 49 1.13 -3.68 -7.10
C ASN A 49 0.34 -2.46 -6.66
N LEU A 50 0.91 -1.28 -6.86
CA LEU A 50 0.29 -0.02 -6.47
C LEU A 50 -0.75 0.49 -7.46
N GLY A 51 -0.88 -0.18 -8.59
CA GLY A 51 -1.84 0.19 -9.60
C GLY A 51 -1.20 0.84 -10.82
N PRO A 52 -2.02 1.13 -11.83
CA PRO A 52 -1.53 1.82 -13.03
C PRO A 52 -1.05 3.22 -12.66
N GLN A 53 0.07 3.60 -13.20
CA GLN A 53 0.64 4.91 -12.94
C GLN A 53 0.91 5.67 -14.22
#